data_8d61db4fdd04b1b02bf1b5b702acad53
#
_entry.id   8d61db4fdd04b1b02bf1b5b702acad53
#
_cell.length_a   1.000
_cell.length_b   1.000
_cell.length_c   1.000
_cell.angle_alpha   90.00
_cell.angle_beta   90.00
_cell.angle_gamma   90.00
#
_symmetry.space_group_name_H-M   'P 1'
#
loop_
_entity.id
_entity.type
_entity.pdbx_description
1 polymer ?
#
loop_
_entity_poly.entity_id
_entity_poly.type
_entity_poly.pdbx_seq_one_letter_code
_entity_poly.pdbx_strand_id
1 'polypeptide(L)'
;MVDFINIDEVNKKLKANDMKVIYDAESQYRGQLFQLVQKILKLKVQPQVILLAGPSCAGKTTTARLIKEILESKKKKAIIVSMDDFFVDREDTPLLPNGMKDYDSLRTVNLEQMEDCFHTLFTEGEAGFPRFDFISGLNMPNEYDLTYDKDTYIVFEGLHTLNPEVTKHLGTDRFFKIYTNALKGFKRDEFYKINNLNLRLIRRMIRDVKRRGTTPENTMKSWRNVCDAEESYITPYRDTADAWINTTHDYELALYKNEFFEIVMKNREVVQDMAFLEIFEDSISLDKRKLPSTSLMWEFVDPPVDDEDKEKEDKKEEPVKKSKKTK
;
A
#
# COMPACT_ATOMS: atom_id res chain seq x y z
N MET A 1 21.44 1.41 -9.14
CA MET A 1 22.03 0.68 -7.99
C MET A 1 21.08 0.87 -6.83
N VAL A 2 20.64 -0.19 -6.16
CA VAL A 2 19.75 -0.06 -4.97
C VAL A 2 20.58 0.54 -3.84
N ASP A 3 20.08 1.57 -3.19
CA ASP A 3 20.67 2.14 -1.97
C ASP A 3 20.29 1.26 -0.76
N PHE A 4 21.23 1.05 0.17
CA PHE A 4 21.06 0.15 1.31
C PHE A 4 21.27 0.88 2.64
N ILE A 5 20.35 0.64 3.56
CA ILE A 5 20.40 1.09 4.95
C ILE A 5 21.19 0.04 5.75
N ASN A 6 22.21 0.45 6.51
CA ASN A 6 22.97 -0.47 7.35
C ASN A 6 22.23 -0.74 8.67
N ILE A 7 21.93 -2.02 8.96
CA ILE A 7 21.11 -2.40 10.13
C ILE A 7 21.84 -2.21 11.46
N ASP A 8 23.17 -2.35 11.49
CA ASP A 8 23.93 -2.14 12.73
C ASP A 8 23.89 -0.68 13.15
N GLU A 9 23.98 0.24 12.17
CA GLU A 9 23.80 1.68 12.42
C GLU A 9 22.39 2.00 12.92
N VAL A 10 21.36 1.40 12.30
CA VAL A 10 19.96 1.57 12.73
C VAL A 10 19.79 1.03 14.14
N ASN A 11 20.25 -0.18 14.43
CA ASN A 11 20.20 -0.79 15.75
C ASN A 11 20.85 0.09 16.81
N LYS A 12 22.03 0.65 16.51
CA LYS A 12 22.75 1.58 17.40
C LYS A 12 21.91 2.84 17.69
N LYS A 13 21.31 3.43 16.64
CA LYS A 13 20.47 4.62 16.77
C LYS A 13 19.20 4.32 17.58
N LEU A 14 18.53 3.19 17.30
CA LEU A 14 17.33 2.76 18.01
C LEU A 14 17.61 2.51 19.51
N LYS A 15 18.74 1.87 19.86
CA LYS A 15 19.14 1.68 21.26
C LYS A 15 19.41 3.01 21.96
N ALA A 16 19.91 4.01 21.25
CA ALA A 16 20.19 5.32 21.83
C ALA A 16 18.92 6.16 22.01
N ASN A 17 18.05 6.21 21.02
CA ASN A 17 16.78 6.95 21.05
C ASN A 17 15.86 6.51 19.90
N ASP A 18 14.99 5.55 20.16
CA ASP A 18 14.07 5.01 19.16
C ASP A 18 13.03 6.04 18.68
N MET A 19 12.51 6.88 19.58
CA MET A 19 11.57 7.95 19.20
C MET A 19 12.19 8.93 18.20
N LYS A 20 13.49 9.23 18.35
CA LYS A 20 14.17 10.09 17.38
C LYS A 20 14.29 9.42 16.00
N VAL A 21 14.60 8.13 15.97
CA VAL A 21 14.70 7.39 14.69
C VAL A 21 13.34 7.36 13.98
N ILE A 22 12.27 7.08 14.71
CA ILE A 22 10.91 7.13 14.17
C ILE A 22 10.60 8.53 13.63
N TYR A 23 10.80 9.56 14.45
CA TYR A 23 10.50 10.94 14.08
C TYR A 23 11.28 11.38 12.82
N ASP A 24 12.57 11.07 12.75
CA ASP A 24 13.44 11.45 11.62
C ASP A 24 12.94 10.75 10.32
N ALA A 25 12.62 9.46 10.36
CA ALA A 25 12.15 8.70 9.20
C ALA A 25 10.75 9.19 8.73
N GLU A 26 9.81 9.37 9.64
CA GLU A 26 8.47 9.90 9.33
C GLU A 26 8.54 11.32 8.78
N SER A 27 9.38 12.18 9.38
CA SER A 27 9.58 13.55 8.93
C SER A 27 10.22 13.61 7.53
N GLN A 28 11.18 12.71 7.24
CA GLN A 28 11.78 12.61 5.92
C GLN A 28 10.74 12.20 4.87
N TYR A 29 9.91 11.20 5.16
CA TYR A 29 8.87 10.75 4.26
C TYR A 29 7.83 11.85 4.00
N ARG A 30 7.30 12.48 5.06
CA ARG A 30 6.37 13.61 4.93
C ARG A 30 7.00 14.82 4.22
N GLY A 31 8.28 15.08 4.45
CA GLY A 31 9.03 16.14 3.79
C GLY A 31 9.09 15.95 2.28
N GLN A 32 9.29 14.72 1.78
CA GLN A 32 9.23 14.42 0.35
C GLN A 32 7.86 14.77 -0.23
N LEU A 33 6.78 14.36 0.44
CA LEU A 33 5.41 14.62 -0.02
C LEU A 33 5.07 16.11 0.01
N PHE A 34 5.51 16.82 1.05
CA PHE A 34 5.33 18.26 1.13
C PHE A 34 6.04 18.99 -0.03
N GLN A 35 7.30 18.66 -0.30
CA GLN A 35 8.06 19.23 -1.43
C GLN A 35 7.40 18.89 -2.76
N LEU A 36 6.90 17.66 -2.92
CA LEU A 36 6.16 17.23 -4.10
C LEU A 36 4.93 18.08 -4.34
N VAL A 37 4.06 18.24 -3.33
CA VAL A 37 2.86 19.08 -3.43
C VAL A 37 3.22 20.53 -3.71
N GLN A 38 4.29 21.07 -3.09
CA GLN A 38 4.76 22.43 -3.42
C GLN A 38 5.21 22.55 -4.89
N LYS A 39 5.84 21.52 -5.45
CA LYS A 39 6.20 21.47 -6.87
C LYS A 39 4.95 21.51 -7.75
N ILE A 40 3.95 20.68 -7.44
CA ILE A 40 2.67 20.62 -8.16
C ILE A 40 1.99 22.00 -8.14
N LEU A 41 1.85 22.61 -6.97
CA LEU A 41 1.17 23.90 -6.80
C LEU A 41 1.88 25.07 -7.50
N LYS A 42 3.16 24.95 -7.87
CA LYS A 42 3.93 25.96 -8.60
C LYS A 42 3.88 25.78 -10.12
N LEU A 43 3.26 24.72 -10.62
CA LEU A 43 3.16 24.51 -12.08
C LEU A 43 2.29 25.63 -12.69
N LYS A 44 2.69 26.09 -13.89
CA LYS A 44 1.92 27.10 -14.64
C LYS A 44 0.56 26.56 -15.08
N VAL A 45 0.52 25.30 -15.49
CA VAL A 45 -0.72 24.58 -15.82
C VAL A 45 -0.92 23.55 -14.72
N GLN A 46 -2.01 23.68 -13.99
CA GLN A 46 -2.31 22.75 -12.90
C GLN A 46 -2.83 21.42 -13.45
N PRO A 47 -2.35 20.28 -12.93
CA PRO A 47 -2.91 19.00 -13.28
C PRO A 47 -4.35 18.88 -12.76
N GLN A 48 -5.20 18.19 -13.49
CA GLN A 48 -6.51 17.76 -12.99
C GLN A 48 -6.38 16.47 -12.19
N VAL A 49 -5.52 15.57 -12.67
CA VAL A 49 -5.31 14.27 -12.05
C VAL A 49 -3.84 14.09 -11.67
N ILE A 50 -3.61 13.74 -10.42
CA ILE A 50 -2.33 13.28 -9.90
C ILE A 50 -2.36 11.75 -9.97
N LEU A 51 -1.60 11.18 -10.91
CA LEU A 51 -1.49 9.75 -11.10
C LEU A 51 -0.44 9.19 -10.14
N LEU A 52 -0.83 8.29 -9.25
CA LEU A 52 0.06 7.67 -8.27
C LEU A 52 0.17 6.17 -8.53
N ALA A 53 1.23 5.75 -9.21
CA ALA A 53 1.53 4.35 -9.45
C ALA A 53 2.58 3.80 -8.48
N GLY A 54 2.58 2.51 -8.37
CA GLY A 54 3.60 1.75 -7.65
C GLY A 54 3.19 0.29 -7.52
N PRO A 55 4.15 -0.61 -7.34
CA PRO A 55 3.86 -2.03 -7.22
C PRO A 55 3.11 -2.37 -5.93
N SER A 56 2.73 -3.65 -5.79
CA SER A 56 2.08 -4.13 -4.57
C SER A 56 2.93 -3.86 -3.33
N CYS A 57 2.30 -3.39 -2.26
CA CYS A 57 2.95 -3.00 -1.00
C CYS A 57 4.00 -1.88 -1.12
N ALA A 58 3.84 -1.01 -2.11
CA ALA A 58 4.66 0.19 -2.26
C ALA A 58 4.22 1.35 -1.37
N GLY A 59 3.07 1.28 -0.70
CA GLY A 59 2.54 2.36 0.15
C GLY A 59 1.71 3.40 -0.60
N LYS A 60 1.07 3.02 -1.71
CA LYS A 60 0.28 3.94 -2.56
C LYS A 60 -0.87 4.59 -1.81
N THR A 61 -1.71 3.80 -1.17
CA THR A 61 -2.94 4.27 -0.52
C THR A 61 -2.66 5.28 0.58
N THR A 62 -1.68 5.01 1.44
CA THR A 62 -1.25 5.98 2.46
C THR A 62 -0.62 7.22 1.85
N THR A 63 0.19 7.06 0.78
CA THR A 63 0.79 8.20 0.06
C THR A 63 -0.31 9.10 -0.54
N ALA A 64 -1.34 8.52 -1.18
CA ALA A 64 -2.47 9.27 -1.74
C ALA A 64 -3.21 10.06 -0.66
N ARG A 65 -3.50 9.43 0.49
CA ARG A 65 -4.14 10.09 1.64
C ARG A 65 -3.31 11.26 2.16
N LEU A 66 -2.00 11.09 2.33
CA LEU A 66 -1.13 12.17 2.79
C LEU A 66 -0.98 13.30 1.78
N ILE A 67 -0.93 13.01 0.47
CA ILE A 67 -0.96 14.04 -0.59
C ILE A 67 -2.25 14.86 -0.48
N LYS A 68 -3.41 14.20 -0.34
CA LYS A 68 -4.70 14.87 -0.12
C LYS A 68 -4.65 15.77 1.12
N GLU A 69 -4.24 15.26 2.27
CA GLU A 69 -4.12 16.03 3.52
C GLU A 69 -3.23 17.28 3.35
N ILE A 70 -2.11 17.15 2.64
CA ILE A 70 -1.20 18.28 2.37
C ILE A 70 -1.87 19.31 1.44
N LEU A 71 -2.56 18.87 0.38
CA LEU A 71 -3.33 19.77 -0.51
C LEU A 71 -4.40 20.54 0.27
N GLU A 72 -5.18 19.85 1.10
CA GLU A 72 -6.21 20.44 1.95
C GLU A 72 -5.63 21.45 2.96
N SER A 73 -4.45 21.16 3.54
CA SER A 73 -3.74 22.11 4.40
C SER A 73 -3.34 23.40 3.69
N LYS A 74 -3.25 23.35 2.35
CA LYS A 74 -3.01 24.49 1.46
C LYS A 74 -4.31 25.10 0.91
N LYS A 75 -5.46 24.74 1.51
CA LYS A 75 -6.81 25.21 1.11
C LYS A 75 -7.16 24.82 -0.33
N LYS A 76 -6.66 23.68 -0.79
CA LYS A 76 -7.04 23.07 -2.07
C LYS A 76 -8.02 21.95 -1.80
N LYS A 77 -9.00 21.78 -2.69
CA LYS A 77 -9.88 20.63 -2.69
C LYS A 77 -9.14 19.43 -3.28
N ALA A 78 -9.27 18.25 -2.68
CA ALA A 78 -8.69 17.04 -3.22
C ALA A 78 -9.58 15.83 -2.91
N ILE A 79 -9.74 14.97 -3.91
CA ILE A 79 -10.43 13.68 -3.79
C ILE A 79 -9.46 12.56 -4.14
N ILE A 80 -9.70 11.37 -3.61
CA ILE A 80 -8.95 10.17 -3.92
C ILE A 80 -9.86 9.22 -4.66
N VAL A 81 -9.35 8.65 -5.75
CA VAL A 81 -9.96 7.55 -6.48
C VAL A 81 -8.97 6.39 -6.47
N SER A 82 -9.40 5.21 -6.06
CA SER A 82 -8.60 3.99 -6.14
C SER A 82 -8.94 3.23 -7.43
N MET A 83 -7.91 2.82 -8.16
CA MET A 83 -8.10 1.94 -9.31
C MET A 83 -8.64 0.56 -8.90
N ASP A 84 -8.31 0.12 -7.68
CA ASP A 84 -8.78 -1.16 -7.16
C ASP A 84 -10.32 -1.20 -7.05
N ASP A 85 -10.99 -0.05 -6.93
CA ASP A 85 -12.45 0.05 -6.91
C ASP A 85 -13.10 -0.35 -8.25
N PHE A 86 -12.33 -0.36 -9.35
CA PHE A 86 -12.79 -0.75 -10.69
C PHE A 86 -12.43 -2.19 -11.07
N PHE A 87 -12.01 -3.04 -10.13
CA PHE A 87 -11.79 -4.45 -10.45
C PHE A 87 -13.09 -5.11 -10.89
N VAL A 88 -12.99 -5.97 -11.90
CA VAL A 88 -14.08 -6.88 -12.29
C VAL A 88 -14.36 -7.86 -11.15
N ASP A 89 -15.51 -8.49 -11.15
CA ASP A 89 -15.85 -9.53 -10.15
C ASP A 89 -14.76 -10.61 -10.13
N ARG A 90 -14.50 -11.14 -8.93
CA ARG A 90 -13.42 -12.14 -8.75
C ARG A 90 -13.61 -13.35 -9.67
N GLU A 91 -14.85 -13.69 -10.03
CA GLU A 91 -15.11 -14.80 -10.94
C GLU A 91 -14.61 -14.52 -12.35
N ASP A 92 -14.68 -13.24 -12.80
CA ASP A 92 -14.28 -12.78 -14.12
C ASP A 92 -12.79 -12.47 -14.23
N THR A 93 -12.03 -12.58 -13.13
CA THR A 93 -10.57 -12.38 -13.14
C THR A 93 -9.92 -13.35 -14.13
N PRO A 94 -9.11 -12.88 -15.10
CA PRO A 94 -8.46 -13.73 -16.09
C PRO A 94 -7.52 -14.75 -15.45
N LEU A 95 -7.31 -15.87 -16.15
CA LEU A 95 -6.41 -16.92 -15.68
C LEU A 95 -5.03 -16.76 -16.32
N LEU A 96 -4.01 -17.06 -15.53
CA LEU A 96 -2.65 -17.31 -15.99
C LEU A 96 -2.53 -18.68 -16.65
N PRO A 97 -1.48 -18.93 -17.45
CA PRO A 97 -1.24 -20.25 -18.06
C PRO A 97 -1.16 -21.43 -17.06
N ASN A 98 -0.81 -21.15 -15.80
CA ASN A 98 -0.77 -22.15 -14.74
C ASN A 98 -2.11 -22.38 -14.04
N GLY A 99 -3.20 -21.76 -14.52
CA GLY A 99 -4.55 -21.88 -13.98
C GLY A 99 -4.83 -21.01 -12.76
N MET A 100 -3.87 -20.25 -12.26
CA MET A 100 -4.08 -19.27 -11.18
C MET A 100 -4.75 -18.00 -11.74
N LYS A 101 -5.50 -17.30 -10.90
CA LYS A 101 -6.06 -16.01 -11.26
C LYS A 101 -4.98 -14.95 -11.35
N ASP A 102 -5.02 -14.14 -12.42
CA ASP A 102 -4.10 -13.03 -12.67
C ASP A 102 -4.66 -11.72 -12.10
N TYR A 103 -4.52 -11.52 -10.80
CA TYR A 103 -5.04 -10.34 -10.10
C TYR A 103 -4.29 -9.04 -10.40
N ASP A 104 -3.08 -9.13 -10.93
CA ASP A 104 -2.22 -7.97 -11.16
C ASP A 104 -2.22 -7.52 -12.64
N SER A 105 -2.99 -8.18 -13.52
CA SER A 105 -3.18 -7.81 -14.91
C SER A 105 -4.07 -6.58 -15.06
N LEU A 106 -3.77 -5.74 -16.06
CA LEU A 106 -4.66 -4.63 -16.42
C LEU A 106 -6.08 -5.11 -16.83
N ARG A 107 -6.21 -6.34 -17.31
CA ARG A 107 -7.50 -6.94 -17.70
C ARG A 107 -8.44 -7.19 -16.52
N THR A 108 -7.97 -7.05 -15.29
CA THR A 108 -8.81 -7.10 -14.09
C THR A 108 -9.52 -5.78 -13.80
N VAL A 109 -9.16 -4.71 -14.51
CA VAL A 109 -9.77 -3.39 -14.33
C VAL A 109 -10.84 -3.17 -15.40
N ASN A 110 -12.04 -2.82 -14.98
CA ASN A 110 -13.12 -2.40 -15.85
C ASN A 110 -12.88 -0.96 -16.34
N LEU A 111 -12.12 -0.83 -17.43
CA LEU A 111 -11.74 0.47 -17.99
C LEU A 111 -12.93 1.24 -18.54
N GLU A 112 -13.98 0.56 -19.03
CA GLU A 112 -15.21 1.15 -19.53
C GLU A 112 -15.98 1.83 -18.38
N GLN A 113 -16.21 1.12 -17.27
CA GLN A 113 -16.82 1.69 -16.07
C GLN A 113 -16.02 2.87 -15.51
N MET A 114 -14.68 2.77 -15.54
CA MET A 114 -13.81 3.85 -15.11
C MET A 114 -13.97 5.10 -16.00
N GLU A 115 -14.00 4.93 -17.33
CA GLU A 115 -14.22 6.01 -18.28
C GLU A 115 -15.56 6.72 -18.04
N ASP A 116 -16.63 5.96 -17.86
CA ASP A 116 -17.97 6.49 -17.59
C ASP A 116 -18.01 7.31 -16.31
N CYS A 117 -17.41 6.81 -15.22
CA CYS A 117 -17.34 7.54 -13.95
C CYS A 117 -16.55 8.86 -14.08
N PHE A 118 -15.37 8.83 -14.70
CA PHE A 118 -14.58 10.06 -14.90
C PHE A 118 -15.25 11.03 -15.87
N HIS A 119 -15.86 10.53 -16.95
CA HIS A 119 -16.60 11.37 -17.89
C HIS A 119 -17.75 12.10 -17.19
N THR A 120 -18.58 11.38 -16.45
CA THR A 120 -19.70 11.95 -15.69
C THR A 120 -19.18 12.97 -14.67
N LEU A 121 -18.12 12.61 -13.90
CA LEU A 121 -17.54 13.52 -12.92
C LEU A 121 -17.07 14.84 -13.53
N PHE A 122 -16.42 14.80 -14.70
CA PHE A 122 -15.92 16.01 -15.37
C PHE A 122 -17.00 16.83 -16.06
N THR A 123 -18.09 16.20 -16.52
CA THR A 123 -19.15 16.90 -17.26
C THR A 123 -20.26 17.41 -16.34
N GLU A 124 -20.63 16.65 -15.32
CA GLU A 124 -21.75 16.97 -14.42
C GLU A 124 -21.28 17.55 -13.08
N GLY A 125 -19.99 17.37 -12.75
CA GLY A 125 -19.42 17.84 -11.47
C GLY A 125 -19.68 16.90 -10.29
N GLU A 126 -20.41 15.81 -10.51
CA GLU A 126 -20.75 14.79 -9.53
C GLU A 126 -20.90 13.42 -10.24
N ALA A 127 -20.41 12.35 -9.63
CA ALA A 127 -20.58 11.00 -10.15
C ALA A 127 -20.54 9.96 -9.04
N GLY A 128 -21.32 8.87 -9.21
CA GLY A 128 -21.23 7.66 -8.40
C GLY A 128 -20.03 6.82 -8.84
N PHE A 129 -19.26 6.35 -7.86
CA PHE A 129 -18.10 5.50 -8.08
C PHE A 129 -18.33 4.11 -7.51
N PRO A 130 -17.78 3.06 -8.16
CA PRO A 130 -17.88 1.70 -7.63
C PRO A 130 -16.96 1.53 -6.43
N ARG A 131 -17.14 0.40 -5.73
CA ARG A 131 -16.20 -0.13 -4.75
C ARG A 131 -16.02 -1.61 -4.95
N PHE A 132 -14.77 -2.07 -4.95
CA PHE A 132 -14.49 -3.49 -4.95
C PHE A 132 -14.43 -4.02 -3.51
N ASP A 133 -15.32 -4.96 -3.18
CA ASP A 133 -15.25 -5.64 -1.88
C ASP A 133 -14.30 -6.84 -1.95
N PHE A 134 -13.14 -6.72 -1.30
CA PHE A 134 -12.13 -7.78 -1.26
C PHE A 134 -12.58 -9.05 -0.49
N ILE A 135 -13.62 -8.98 0.33
CA ILE A 135 -14.13 -10.14 1.06
C ILE A 135 -15.03 -10.97 0.14
N SER A 136 -16.08 -10.38 -0.38
CA SER A 136 -16.99 -11.05 -1.32
C SER A 136 -16.35 -11.27 -2.70
N GLY A 137 -15.47 -10.36 -3.12
CA GLY A 137 -14.85 -10.34 -4.44
C GLY A 137 -15.77 -9.79 -5.52
N LEU A 138 -16.68 -8.91 -5.16
CA LEU A 138 -17.66 -8.28 -6.05
C LEU A 138 -17.34 -6.81 -6.27
N ASN A 139 -17.59 -6.32 -7.48
CA ASN A 139 -17.67 -4.91 -7.79
C ASN A 139 -19.05 -4.38 -7.38
N MET A 140 -19.07 -3.38 -6.52
CA MET A 140 -20.28 -2.74 -6.02
C MET A 140 -20.46 -1.40 -6.75
N PRO A 141 -21.31 -1.32 -7.81
CA PRO A 141 -21.46 -0.09 -8.58
C PRO A 141 -22.17 1.01 -7.77
N ASN A 142 -21.78 2.26 -7.99
CA ASN A 142 -22.35 3.45 -7.34
C ASN A 142 -22.37 3.38 -5.81
N GLU A 143 -21.30 2.86 -5.22
CA GLU A 143 -21.20 2.67 -3.76
C GLU A 143 -20.93 3.99 -3.02
N TYR A 144 -20.31 4.97 -3.69
CA TYR A 144 -20.07 6.29 -3.10
C TYR A 144 -20.03 7.39 -4.17
N ASP A 145 -20.42 8.61 -3.76
CA ASP A 145 -20.44 9.78 -4.63
C ASP A 145 -19.20 10.64 -4.45
N LEU A 146 -18.68 11.17 -5.56
CA LEU A 146 -17.62 12.17 -5.58
C LEU A 146 -18.11 13.44 -6.26
N THR A 147 -17.68 14.57 -5.72
CA THR A 147 -17.92 15.89 -6.32
C THR A 147 -16.62 16.49 -6.83
N TYR A 148 -16.70 17.17 -7.97
CA TYR A 148 -15.55 17.77 -8.64
C TYR A 148 -15.90 19.17 -9.14
N ASP A 149 -14.96 20.08 -8.98
CA ASP A 149 -14.92 21.35 -9.68
C ASP A 149 -13.51 21.62 -10.23
N LYS A 150 -13.36 22.68 -11.03
CA LYS A 150 -12.08 23.04 -11.68
C LYS A 150 -10.91 23.29 -10.72
N ASP A 151 -11.18 23.50 -9.43
CA ASP A 151 -10.19 23.77 -8.39
C ASP A 151 -9.88 22.50 -7.55
N THR A 152 -10.52 21.38 -7.88
CA THR A 152 -10.35 20.09 -7.21
C THR A 152 -9.24 19.28 -7.88
N TYR A 153 -8.31 18.75 -7.07
CA TYR A 153 -7.31 17.78 -7.51
C TYR A 153 -7.84 16.37 -7.31
N ILE A 154 -7.70 15.53 -8.32
CA ILE A 154 -7.99 14.09 -8.19
C ILE A 154 -6.67 13.36 -7.98
N VAL A 155 -6.51 12.65 -6.87
CA VAL A 155 -5.41 11.71 -6.65
C VAL A 155 -5.90 10.32 -7.05
N PHE A 156 -5.49 9.87 -8.23
CA PHE A 156 -5.84 8.55 -8.76
C PHE A 156 -4.70 7.58 -8.49
N GLU A 157 -4.92 6.63 -7.58
CA GLU A 157 -3.90 5.67 -7.17
C GLU A 157 -4.21 4.25 -7.65
N GLY A 158 -3.16 3.51 -7.98
CA GLY A 158 -3.29 2.11 -8.38
C GLY A 158 -2.02 1.54 -9.01
N LEU A 159 -2.06 0.27 -9.37
CA LEU A 159 -0.92 -0.40 -9.99
C LEU A 159 -0.60 0.19 -11.36
N HIS A 160 -1.62 0.45 -12.18
CA HIS A 160 -1.49 0.74 -13.61
C HIS A 160 -1.75 2.22 -13.95
N THR A 161 -1.82 3.13 -12.99
CA THR A 161 -2.22 4.53 -13.25
C THR A 161 -1.27 5.29 -14.19
N LEU A 162 -0.02 4.82 -14.39
CA LEU A 162 0.91 5.39 -15.37
C LEU A 162 0.82 4.70 -16.76
N ASN A 163 0.06 3.62 -16.88
CA ASN A 163 -0.09 2.92 -18.15
C ASN A 163 -0.91 3.78 -19.14
N PRO A 164 -0.45 4.01 -20.39
CA PRO A 164 -1.20 4.75 -21.40
C PRO A 164 -2.59 4.17 -21.68
N GLU A 165 -2.75 2.85 -21.58
CA GLU A 165 -4.07 2.21 -21.73
C GLU A 165 -5.07 2.62 -20.67
N VAL A 166 -4.61 3.05 -19.48
CA VAL A 166 -5.45 3.59 -18.42
C VAL A 166 -5.69 5.09 -18.65
N THR A 167 -4.62 5.85 -18.92
CA THR A 167 -4.73 7.31 -18.96
C THR A 167 -5.58 7.82 -20.10
N LYS A 168 -5.70 7.08 -21.22
CA LYS A 168 -6.59 7.46 -22.34
C LYS A 168 -8.08 7.47 -21.97
N HIS A 169 -8.48 6.70 -20.93
CA HIS A 169 -9.86 6.63 -20.43
C HIS A 169 -10.20 7.68 -19.37
N LEU A 170 -9.26 8.56 -19.01
CA LEU A 170 -9.50 9.56 -17.96
C LEU A 170 -10.09 10.89 -18.44
N GLY A 171 -10.37 11.03 -19.74
CA GLY A 171 -11.03 12.23 -20.30
C GLY A 171 -10.23 13.53 -20.18
N THR A 172 -8.95 13.47 -19.81
CA THR A 172 -8.03 14.62 -19.69
C THR A 172 -6.61 14.20 -20.04
N ASP A 173 -5.78 15.17 -20.43
CA ASP A 173 -4.33 15.00 -20.64
C ASP A 173 -3.48 15.76 -19.60
N ARG A 174 -4.14 16.43 -18.64
CA ARG A 174 -3.48 17.24 -17.60
C ARG A 174 -3.13 16.39 -16.39
N PHE A 175 -2.03 15.65 -16.49
CA PHE A 175 -1.54 14.78 -15.44
C PHE A 175 -0.29 15.32 -14.73
N PHE A 176 -0.13 14.93 -13.46
CA PHE A 176 1.17 14.88 -12.77
C PHE A 176 1.41 13.44 -12.32
N LYS A 177 2.48 12.85 -12.80
CA LYS A 177 2.78 11.42 -12.67
C LYS A 177 3.74 11.15 -11.52
N ILE A 178 3.35 10.28 -10.59
CA ILE A 178 4.15 9.90 -9.43
C ILE A 178 4.36 8.40 -9.44
N TYR A 179 5.60 7.97 -9.25
CA TYR A 179 5.92 6.58 -8.96
C TYR A 179 6.36 6.45 -7.50
N THR A 180 5.71 5.56 -6.74
CA THR A 180 6.05 5.28 -5.34
C THR A 180 6.50 3.85 -5.17
N ASN A 181 7.56 3.63 -4.41
CA ASN A 181 8.07 2.30 -4.10
C ASN A 181 8.96 2.34 -2.84
N ALA A 182 9.20 1.17 -2.24
CA ALA A 182 10.35 0.99 -1.37
C ALA A 182 11.62 1.07 -2.22
N LEU A 183 12.32 2.20 -2.20
CA LEU A 183 13.48 2.43 -3.07
C LEU A 183 14.81 2.03 -2.43
N LYS A 184 14.82 1.83 -1.11
CA LYS A 184 15.99 1.38 -0.36
C LYS A 184 15.80 -0.03 0.13
N GLY A 185 16.91 -0.76 0.22
CA GLY A 185 16.99 -2.05 0.89
C GLY A 185 17.68 -1.92 2.26
N PHE A 186 17.92 -3.06 2.89
CA PHE A 186 18.69 -3.15 4.13
C PHE A 186 19.87 -4.08 3.95
N LYS A 187 20.97 -3.80 4.63
CA LYS A 187 22.14 -4.68 4.67
C LYS A 187 22.81 -4.66 6.04
N ARG A 188 23.40 -5.80 6.40
CA ARG A 188 24.39 -5.88 7.46
C ARG A 188 25.79 -5.71 6.87
N ASP A 189 26.08 -6.47 5.83
CA ASP A 189 27.32 -6.49 5.09
C ASP A 189 27.07 -6.77 3.59
N GLU A 190 28.07 -7.20 2.85
CA GLU A 190 27.91 -7.49 1.43
C GLU A 190 27.18 -8.81 1.12
N PHE A 191 27.08 -9.71 2.10
CA PHE A 191 26.45 -11.02 1.94
C PHE A 191 24.98 -11.01 2.37
N TYR A 192 24.65 -10.29 3.44
CA TYR A 192 23.31 -10.27 4.04
C TYR A 192 22.57 -8.98 3.66
N LYS A 193 21.66 -9.14 2.68
CA LYS A 193 20.90 -8.01 2.10
C LYS A 193 19.42 -8.37 1.96
N ILE A 194 18.57 -7.40 2.29
CA ILE A 194 17.16 -7.36 1.92
C ILE A 194 17.02 -6.27 0.86
N ASN A 195 16.80 -6.63 -0.39
CA ASN A 195 16.54 -5.65 -1.43
C ASN A 195 15.11 -5.10 -1.34
N ASN A 196 14.78 -4.12 -2.16
CA ASN A 196 13.46 -3.51 -2.18
C ASN A 196 12.33 -4.51 -2.53
N LEU A 197 12.59 -5.50 -3.36
CA LEU A 197 11.64 -6.54 -3.72
C LEU A 197 11.33 -7.42 -2.49
N ASN A 198 12.37 -7.87 -1.77
CA ASN A 198 12.23 -8.65 -0.55
C ASN A 198 11.53 -7.86 0.56
N LEU A 199 11.82 -6.55 0.69
CA LEU A 199 11.13 -5.70 1.65
C LEU A 199 9.62 -5.63 1.37
N ARG A 200 9.23 -5.52 0.10
CA ARG A 200 7.81 -5.55 -0.27
C ARG A 200 7.16 -6.92 -0.07
N LEU A 201 7.90 -8.01 -0.26
CA LEU A 201 7.42 -9.36 0.08
C LEU A 201 7.13 -9.48 1.58
N ILE A 202 8.01 -8.98 2.43
CA ILE A 202 7.82 -8.93 3.88
C ILE A 202 6.56 -8.12 4.23
N ARG A 203 6.43 -6.90 3.71
CA ARG A 203 5.25 -6.05 3.87
C ARG A 203 3.97 -6.78 3.43
N ARG A 204 4.01 -7.43 2.26
CA ARG A 204 2.88 -8.19 1.71
C ARG A 204 2.51 -9.36 2.61
N MET A 205 3.49 -10.15 3.06
CA MET A 205 3.24 -11.32 3.90
C MET A 205 2.57 -10.92 5.22
N ILE A 206 3.08 -9.88 5.88
CA ILE A 206 2.48 -9.38 7.13
C ILE A 206 1.05 -8.91 6.90
N ARG A 207 0.83 -8.04 5.89
CA ARG A 207 -0.50 -7.52 5.55
C ARG A 207 -1.49 -8.61 5.18
N ASP A 208 -1.10 -9.52 4.30
CA ASP A 208 -1.99 -10.55 3.75
C ASP A 208 -2.44 -11.54 4.84
N VAL A 209 -1.53 -11.92 5.75
CA VAL A 209 -1.87 -12.77 6.90
C VAL A 209 -2.81 -12.04 7.86
N LYS A 210 -2.54 -10.77 8.16
CA LYS A 210 -3.29 -10.02 9.18
C LYS A 210 -4.65 -9.52 8.68
N ARG A 211 -4.74 -9.08 7.41
CA ARG A 211 -5.92 -8.33 6.92
C ARG A 211 -6.68 -8.98 5.77
N ARG A 212 -6.06 -9.93 5.06
CA ARG A 212 -6.68 -10.57 3.89
C ARG A 212 -7.00 -12.04 4.11
N GLY A 213 -6.67 -12.59 5.29
CA GLY A 213 -6.86 -14.00 5.60
C GLY A 213 -6.10 -14.94 4.68
N THR A 214 -5.05 -14.44 4.00
CA THR A 214 -4.23 -15.23 3.08
C THR A 214 -3.09 -15.88 3.85
N THR A 215 -2.86 -17.17 3.60
CA THR A 215 -1.76 -17.88 4.26
C THR A 215 -0.40 -17.45 3.70
N PRO A 216 0.69 -17.53 4.48
CA PRO A 216 2.05 -17.25 3.99
C PRO A 216 2.41 -18.07 2.76
N GLU A 217 1.96 -19.33 2.71
CA GLU A 217 2.16 -20.23 1.58
C GLU A 217 1.53 -19.68 0.30
N ASN A 218 0.28 -19.21 0.37
CA ASN A 218 -0.42 -18.64 -0.78
C ASN A 218 0.25 -17.32 -1.22
N THR A 219 0.70 -16.50 -0.27
CA THR A 219 1.47 -15.28 -0.59
C THR A 219 2.75 -15.63 -1.33
N MET A 220 3.51 -16.63 -0.86
CA MET A 220 4.74 -17.08 -1.53
C MET A 220 4.47 -17.66 -2.93
N LYS A 221 3.46 -18.52 -3.08
CA LYS A 221 3.08 -19.09 -4.38
C LYS A 221 2.69 -18.02 -5.40
N SER A 222 1.99 -16.97 -4.97
CA SER A 222 1.57 -15.88 -5.85
C SER A 222 2.67 -14.85 -6.12
N TRP A 223 3.72 -14.79 -5.31
CA TRP A 223 4.71 -13.73 -5.37
C TRP A 223 5.44 -13.63 -6.72
N ARG A 224 5.74 -14.77 -7.33
CA ARG A 224 6.34 -14.80 -8.67
C ARG A 224 5.45 -14.11 -9.70
N ASN A 225 4.16 -14.41 -9.69
CA ASN A 225 3.20 -13.80 -10.61
C ASN A 225 3.09 -12.28 -10.40
N VAL A 226 3.14 -11.82 -9.12
CA VAL A 226 3.17 -10.39 -8.78
C VAL A 226 4.40 -9.69 -9.38
N CYS A 227 5.57 -10.33 -9.31
CA CYS A 227 6.81 -9.79 -9.88
C CYS A 227 6.75 -9.74 -11.41
N ASP A 228 6.26 -10.81 -12.05
CA ASP A 228 6.14 -10.91 -13.51
C ASP A 228 5.13 -9.86 -14.05
N ALA A 229 4.03 -9.63 -13.31
CA ALA A 229 3.07 -8.57 -13.62
C ALA A 229 3.66 -7.16 -13.44
N GLU A 230 4.46 -6.92 -12.40
CA GLU A 230 5.19 -5.66 -12.21
C GLU A 230 6.13 -5.37 -13.37
N GLU A 231 6.90 -6.37 -13.82
CA GLU A 231 7.79 -6.21 -14.98
C GLU A 231 7.02 -5.92 -16.27
N SER A 232 5.85 -6.53 -16.43
CA SER A 232 5.05 -6.42 -17.65
C SER A 232 4.23 -5.14 -17.73
N TYR A 233 3.64 -4.70 -16.60
CA TYR A 233 2.60 -3.68 -16.60
C TYR A 233 2.96 -2.38 -15.88
N ILE A 234 3.98 -2.40 -15.01
CA ILE A 234 4.34 -1.23 -14.18
C ILE A 234 5.72 -0.69 -14.57
N THR A 235 6.73 -1.56 -14.59
CA THR A 235 8.12 -1.20 -14.87
C THR A 235 8.30 -0.43 -16.18
N PRO A 236 7.63 -0.77 -17.31
CA PRO A 236 7.79 -0.05 -18.58
C PRO A 236 7.39 1.43 -18.51
N TYR A 237 6.53 1.80 -17.56
CA TYR A 237 5.97 3.15 -17.48
C TYR A 237 6.52 3.97 -16.32
N ARG A 238 7.25 3.39 -15.38
CA ARG A 238 7.74 4.08 -14.17
C ARG A 238 8.64 5.28 -14.48
N ASP A 239 9.43 5.19 -15.55
CA ASP A 239 10.37 6.24 -15.95
C ASP A 239 9.66 7.42 -16.63
N THR A 240 8.35 7.33 -16.89
CA THR A 240 7.50 8.43 -17.34
C THR A 240 7.03 9.31 -16.19
N ALA A 241 7.34 8.96 -14.93
CA ALA A 241 6.92 9.71 -13.77
C ALA A 241 7.68 11.04 -13.61
N ASP A 242 6.95 12.11 -13.26
CA ASP A 242 7.49 13.45 -12.98
C ASP A 242 8.21 13.51 -11.62
N ALA A 243 7.91 12.55 -10.74
CA ALA A 243 8.50 12.42 -9.42
C ALA A 243 8.49 10.98 -8.91
N TRP A 244 9.48 10.65 -8.07
CA TRP A 244 9.58 9.37 -7.38
C TRP A 244 9.52 9.59 -5.87
N ILE A 245 8.78 8.74 -5.16
CA ILE A 245 8.65 8.78 -3.71
C ILE A 245 9.19 7.49 -3.11
N ASN A 246 10.16 7.63 -2.21
CA ASN A 246 10.67 6.52 -1.42
C ASN A 246 9.80 6.31 -0.19
N THR A 247 9.30 5.08 -0.04
CA THR A 247 8.47 4.68 1.12
C THR A 247 9.22 3.83 2.14
N THR A 248 10.53 3.58 1.94
CA THR A 248 11.33 2.85 2.93
C THR A 248 11.59 3.74 4.15
N HIS A 249 11.32 3.22 5.34
CA HIS A 249 11.64 3.84 6.63
C HIS A 249 12.79 3.09 7.29
N ASP A 250 13.75 3.80 7.84
CA ASP A 250 14.97 3.19 8.39
C ASP A 250 14.69 2.16 9.50
N TYR A 251 13.58 2.31 10.23
CA TYR A 251 13.21 1.43 11.35
C TYR A 251 12.36 0.21 10.95
N GLU A 252 12.03 0.01 9.68
CA GLU A 252 11.04 -1.01 9.26
C GLU A 252 11.38 -2.43 9.71
N LEU A 253 12.63 -2.86 9.60
CA LEU A 253 12.97 -4.22 10.00
C LEU A 253 12.80 -4.43 11.50
N ALA A 254 13.12 -3.41 12.30
CA ALA A 254 12.90 -3.46 13.75
C ALA A 254 11.41 -3.53 14.10
N LEU A 255 10.57 -2.83 13.33
CA LEU A 255 9.12 -2.88 13.49
C LEU A 255 8.55 -4.24 13.11
N TYR A 256 9.00 -4.79 11.98
CA TYR A 256 8.48 -6.06 11.45
C TYR A 256 9.02 -7.29 12.16
N LYS A 257 10.12 -7.18 12.91
CA LYS A 257 10.82 -8.32 13.50
C LYS A 257 9.87 -9.32 14.17
N ASN A 258 9.11 -8.88 15.14
CA ASN A 258 8.27 -9.80 15.93
C ASN A 258 7.14 -10.40 15.08
N GLU A 259 6.44 -9.57 14.32
CA GLU A 259 5.29 -10.01 13.52
C GLU A 259 5.73 -10.95 12.38
N PHE A 260 6.85 -10.64 11.74
CA PHE A 260 7.38 -11.46 10.66
C PHE A 260 7.96 -12.79 11.19
N PHE A 261 8.70 -12.78 12.30
CA PHE A 261 9.18 -14.01 12.92
C PHE A 261 8.05 -14.92 13.38
N GLU A 262 6.98 -14.38 13.93
CA GLU A 262 5.81 -15.19 14.31
C GLU A 262 5.24 -15.93 13.10
N ILE A 263 5.10 -15.24 11.97
CA ILE A 263 4.63 -15.82 10.70
C ILE A 263 5.59 -16.90 10.21
N VAL A 264 6.89 -16.60 10.17
CA VAL A 264 7.93 -17.52 9.68
C VAL A 264 8.04 -18.75 10.57
N MET A 265 8.03 -18.60 11.88
CA MET A 265 8.19 -19.72 12.82
C MET A 265 7.02 -20.72 12.76
N LYS A 266 5.80 -20.21 12.48
CA LYS A 266 4.62 -21.05 12.28
C LYS A 266 4.60 -21.73 10.90
N ASN A 267 5.40 -21.25 9.93
CA ASN A 267 5.36 -21.67 8.53
C ASN A 267 6.78 -21.93 7.97
N ARG A 268 7.67 -22.56 8.74
CA ARG A 268 9.09 -22.74 8.38
C ARG A 268 9.31 -23.42 7.03
N GLU A 269 8.45 -24.38 6.66
CA GLU A 269 8.57 -25.11 5.39
C GLU A 269 8.37 -24.19 4.17
N VAL A 270 7.58 -23.13 4.32
CA VAL A 270 7.24 -22.21 3.24
C VAL A 270 8.33 -21.16 3.00
N VAL A 271 9.12 -20.84 4.04
CA VAL A 271 10.08 -19.73 4.04
C VAL A 271 11.54 -20.18 4.06
N GLN A 272 11.81 -21.49 3.86
CA GLN A 272 13.15 -22.07 3.91
C GLN A 272 14.16 -21.39 2.99
N ASP A 273 13.71 -20.87 1.84
CA ASP A 273 14.56 -20.24 0.83
C ASP A 273 14.79 -18.73 1.05
N MET A 274 14.30 -18.18 2.17
CA MET A 274 14.47 -16.76 2.47
C MET A 274 15.85 -16.50 3.12
N ALA A 275 16.91 -16.45 2.31
CA ALA A 275 18.28 -16.18 2.76
C ALA A 275 18.44 -14.87 3.55
N PHE A 276 17.43 -13.98 3.53
CA PHE A 276 17.45 -12.73 4.27
C PHE A 276 16.92 -12.82 5.72
N LEU A 277 16.47 -14.02 6.18
CA LEU A 277 15.95 -14.18 7.54
C LEU A 277 16.97 -13.85 8.61
N GLU A 278 18.25 -14.16 8.39
CA GLU A 278 19.33 -13.86 9.31
C GLU A 278 19.47 -12.37 9.66
N ILE A 279 19.10 -11.46 8.71
CA ILE A 279 19.08 -10.03 8.98
C ILE A 279 18.07 -9.65 10.07
N PHE A 280 16.94 -10.36 10.17
CA PHE A 280 15.96 -10.13 11.22
C PHE A 280 16.45 -10.58 12.59
N GLU A 281 17.27 -11.62 12.67
CA GLU A 281 17.86 -12.10 13.94
C GLU A 281 18.69 -11.00 14.59
N ASP A 282 19.46 -10.26 13.78
CA ASP A 282 20.32 -9.17 14.23
C ASP A 282 19.56 -7.86 14.50
N SER A 283 18.37 -7.68 13.92
CA SER A 283 17.58 -6.48 14.16
C SER A 283 17.05 -6.45 15.59
N ILE A 284 17.00 -5.28 16.22
CA ILE A 284 16.28 -5.11 17.48
C ILE A 284 14.78 -4.99 17.22
N SER A 285 13.96 -5.31 18.21
CA SER A 285 12.52 -5.14 18.11
C SER A 285 12.10 -3.72 18.46
N LEU A 286 11.16 -3.15 17.70
CA LEU A 286 10.56 -1.85 17.93
C LEU A 286 9.09 -2.00 18.34
N ASP A 287 8.69 -1.30 19.40
CA ASP A 287 7.29 -1.26 19.84
C ASP A 287 6.46 -0.38 18.88
N LYS A 288 5.51 -0.99 18.19
CA LYS A 288 4.64 -0.31 17.22
C LYS A 288 3.77 0.79 17.84
N ARG A 289 3.48 0.74 19.15
CA ARG A 289 2.72 1.79 19.86
C ARG A 289 3.40 3.17 19.84
N LYS A 290 4.69 3.22 19.51
CA LYS A 290 5.47 4.45 19.35
C LYS A 290 5.28 5.14 18.00
N LEU A 291 4.64 4.47 17.04
CA LEU A 291 4.40 5.05 15.72
C LEU A 291 3.30 6.11 15.77
N PRO A 292 3.44 7.21 15.00
CA PRO A 292 2.35 8.16 14.86
C PRO A 292 1.14 7.51 14.15
N SER A 293 -0.07 7.92 14.50
CA SER A 293 -1.31 7.42 13.89
C SER A 293 -1.37 7.59 12.36
N THR A 294 -0.56 8.48 11.82
CA THR A 294 -0.49 8.79 10.39
C THR A 294 0.66 8.08 9.67
N SER A 295 1.38 7.16 10.35
CA SER A 295 2.48 6.41 9.76
C SER A 295 2.02 5.57 8.57
N LEU A 296 2.86 5.51 7.53
CA LEU A 296 2.68 4.60 6.39
C LEU A 296 2.70 3.13 6.82
N MET A 297 3.38 2.83 7.91
CA MET A 297 3.52 1.46 8.41
C MET A 297 2.18 0.81 8.76
N TRP A 298 1.16 1.62 9.11
CA TRP A 298 -0.20 1.12 9.35
C TRP A 298 -0.89 0.55 8.11
N GLU A 299 -0.31 0.69 6.93
CA GLU A 299 -0.77 -0.03 5.74
C GLU A 299 -0.42 -1.53 5.81
N PHE A 300 0.61 -1.90 6.57
CA PHE A 300 1.16 -3.26 6.60
C PHE A 300 0.94 -3.97 7.94
N VAL A 301 1.09 -3.26 9.06
CA VAL A 301 0.90 -3.81 10.42
C VAL A 301 -0.41 -3.29 11.02
N ASP A 302 -1.00 -4.06 11.92
CA ASP A 302 -2.20 -3.61 12.61
C ASP A 302 -1.86 -2.55 13.65
N PRO A 303 -2.70 -1.49 13.78
CA PRO A 303 -2.57 -0.57 14.89
C PRO A 303 -2.70 -1.32 16.21
N PRO A 304 -2.12 -0.78 17.31
CA PRO A 304 -2.31 -1.38 18.62
C PRO A 304 -3.81 -1.36 18.98
N VAL A 305 -4.31 -2.48 19.48
CA VAL A 305 -5.66 -2.53 20.04
C VAL A 305 -5.59 -1.86 21.41
N ASP A 306 -6.43 -0.86 21.63
CA ASP A 306 -6.54 -0.23 22.94
C ASP A 306 -7.04 -1.26 23.97
N ASP A 307 -6.50 -1.24 25.20
CA ASP A 307 -6.84 -2.23 26.22
C ASP A 307 -8.35 -2.24 26.57
N GLU A 308 -9.06 -1.15 26.31
CA GLU A 308 -10.53 -1.07 26.43
C GLU A 308 -11.28 -1.90 25.39
N ASP A 309 -10.72 -2.15 24.22
CA ASP A 309 -11.35 -2.95 23.16
C ASP A 309 -11.10 -4.45 23.37
N LYS A 310 -10.00 -4.85 23.99
CA LYS A 310 -9.76 -6.24 24.40
C LYS A 310 -10.79 -6.74 25.42
N GLU A 311 -11.16 -5.91 26.39
CA GLU A 311 -12.21 -6.26 27.36
C GLU A 311 -13.60 -6.44 26.72
N LYS A 312 -13.83 -5.86 25.54
CA LYS A 312 -15.10 -6.04 24.80
C LYS A 312 -15.10 -7.31 23.95
N GLU A 313 -13.95 -7.73 23.43
CA GLU A 313 -13.80 -8.98 22.69
C GLU A 313 -13.85 -10.19 23.63
N ASP A 314 -13.15 -10.16 24.75
CA ASP A 314 -13.19 -11.23 25.77
C ASP A 314 -14.60 -11.44 26.34
N LYS A 315 -15.40 -10.38 26.43
CA LYS A 315 -16.82 -10.47 26.89
C LYS A 315 -17.76 -11.04 25.83
N LYS A 316 -17.39 -11.09 24.55
CA LYS A 316 -18.17 -11.71 23.46
C LYS A 316 -17.89 -13.21 23.32
N GLU A 317 -16.77 -13.71 23.84
CA GLU A 317 -16.41 -15.13 23.77
C GLU A 317 -16.86 -15.97 24.98
N GLU A 318 -17.46 -15.39 26.01
CA GLU A 318 -18.03 -16.19 27.08
C GLU A 318 -19.25 -17.01 26.58
N PRO A 319 -19.21 -18.35 26.64
CA PRO A 319 -20.30 -19.17 26.17
C PRO A 319 -21.51 -19.00 27.10
N VAL A 320 -22.64 -18.58 26.53
CA VAL A 320 -23.94 -18.54 27.19
C VAL A 320 -24.22 -19.91 27.82
N LYS A 321 -24.07 -20.04 29.13
CA LYS A 321 -24.44 -21.23 29.90
C LYS A 321 -25.93 -21.45 29.74
N LYS A 322 -26.33 -22.43 28.90
CA LYS A 322 -27.71 -22.91 28.83
C LYS A 322 -28.11 -23.43 30.21
N SER A 323 -28.95 -22.70 30.90
CA SER A 323 -29.63 -23.18 32.11
C SER A 323 -30.56 -24.35 31.74
N LYS A 324 -30.21 -25.55 32.12
CA LYS A 324 -31.14 -26.68 32.15
C LYS A 324 -32.18 -26.37 33.19
N LYS A 325 -33.40 -26.01 32.77
CA LYS A 325 -34.58 -26.14 33.64
C LYS A 325 -35.10 -27.56 33.52
N THR A 326 -34.92 -28.28 34.60
CA THR A 326 -35.61 -29.55 34.89
C THR A 326 -37.11 -29.29 35.12
N LYS A 327 -37.94 -29.95 34.39
CA LYS A 327 -39.26 -30.47 34.85
C LYS A 327 -39.64 -31.67 33.98
#